data_a3b1c0b257fbe325b9ca2b50650967d6
#
_entry.id   a3b1c0b257fbe325b9ca2b50650967d6
#
_cell.length_a   1.000
_cell.length_b   1.000
_cell.length_c   1.000
_cell.angle_alpha   90.00
_cell.angle_beta   90.00
_cell.angle_gamma   90.00
#
_symmetry.space_group_name_H-M   'P 1'
#
loop_
_entity.id
_entity.type
_entity.pdbx_description
1 polymer ?
#
loop_
_entity_poly.entity_id
_entity_poly.type
_entity_poly.pdbx_seq_one_letter_code
_entity_poly.pdbx_strand_id
1 'polypeptide(L)'
;MYGIVLAFKDFSFAKGILGSDWIGFENFKYMFGLSDFRRVFVNSLYINLLKMLFFFPCPIILSLFLNEIGNKAFKKTTQTLIYLPYFISWVVIGGIMVNFLSPSWGVVNNVIKSMGMEPIFFMGDEKYFRPLVVITEIWKGAGW
;
A
#
# COMPACT_ATOMS: atom_id res chain seq x y z
N MET A 1 3.35 10.10 -24.58
CA MET A 1 1.95 10.43 -24.95
C MET A 1 1.30 9.43 -25.93
N TYR A 2 2.06 8.68 -26.74
CA TYR A 2 1.49 7.67 -27.65
C TYR A 2 0.75 6.52 -26.98
N GLY A 3 1.03 6.19 -25.70
CA GLY A 3 0.35 5.13 -24.97
C GLY A 3 -1.16 5.32 -24.79
N ILE A 4 -1.64 6.58 -24.76
CA ILE A 4 -3.08 6.86 -24.64
C ILE A 4 -3.82 6.40 -25.92
N VAL A 5 -3.19 6.52 -27.10
CA VAL A 5 -3.77 6.10 -28.36
C VAL A 5 -3.98 4.59 -28.41
N LEU A 6 -3.11 3.82 -27.75
CA LEU A 6 -3.23 2.34 -27.66
C LEU A 6 -4.50 1.89 -26.94
N ALA A 7 -5.03 2.69 -26.00
CA ALA A 7 -6.26 2.36 -25.31
C ALA A 7 -7.49 2.27 -26.26
N PHE A 8 -7.41 2.87 -27.43
CA PHE A 8 -8.47 2.91 -28.44
C PHE A 8 -8.19 2.02 -29.65
N LYS A 9 -7.10 1.26 -29.63
CA LYS A 9 -6.69 0.38 -30.72
C LYS A 9 -6.60 -1.08 -30.28
N ASP A 10 -6.87 -1.99 -31.21
CA ASP A 10 -6.52 -3.40 -31.08
C ASP A 10 -5.03 -3.57 -31.44
N PHE A 11 -4.19 -3.48 -30.42
CA PHE A 11 -2.75 -3.43 -30.61
C PHE A 11 -2.18 -4.76 -31.08
N SER A 12 -1.57 -4.76 -32.24
CA SER A 12 -0.81 -5.89 -32.79
C SER A 12 0.67 -5.52 -32.90
N PHE A 13 1.54 -6.36 -32.33
CA PHE A 13 3.00 -6.20 -32.42
C PHE A 13 3.48 -6.17 -33.89
N ALA A 14 2.82 -6.92 -34.79
CA ALA A 14 3.18 -6.98 -36.20
C ALA A 14 2.86 -5.68 -36.94
N LYS A 15 1.79 -4.97 -36.58
CA LYS A 15 1.36 -3.73 -37.21
C LYS A 15 1.92 -2.47 -36.53
N GLY A 16 2.43 -2.60 -35.34
CA GLY A 16 2.89 -1.47 -34.51
C GLY A 16 1.77 -0.52 -34.08
N ILE A 17 2.14 0.60 -33.46
CA ILE A 17 1.18 1.55 -32.87
C ILE A 17 0.32 2.25 -33.97
N LEU A 18 0.93 2.63 -35.07
CA LEU A 18 0.24 3.37 -36.14
C LEU A 18 -0.61 2.46 -37.03
N GLY A 19 -0.14 1.24 -37.31
CA GLY A 19 -0.81 0.28 -38.18
C GLY A 19 -1.88 -0.58 -37.53
N SER A 20 -2.03 -0.52 -36.19
CA SER A 20 -3.06 -1.26 -35.44
C SER A 20 -4.46 -0.68 -35.70
N ASP A 21 -5.47 -1.54 -35.76
CA ASP A 21 -6.85 -1.17 -36.08
C ASP A 21 -7.48 -0.35 -34.93
N TRP A 22 -8.29 0.64 -35.30
CA TRP A 22 -8.98 1.50 -34.34
C TRP A 22 -10.31 0.86 -33.93
N ILE A 23 -10.45 0.55 -32.65
CA ILE A 23 -11.63 -0.13 -32.06
C ILE A 23 -12.42 0.79 -31.10
N GLY A 24 -12.05 2.07 -30.99
CA GLY A 24 -12.75 3.02 -30.13
C GLY A 24 -12.75 2.62 -28.65
N PHE A 25 -13.90 2.46 -28.04
CA PHE A 25 -14.06 2.18 -26.61
C PHE A 25 -14.20 0.69 -26.25
N GLU A 26 -13.92 -0.22 -27.17
CA GLU A 26 -14.10 -1.66 -26.90
C GLU A 26 -13.20 -2.18 -25.77
N ASN A 27 -11.95 -1.74 -25.73
CA ASN A 27 -11.05 -2.07 -24.62
C ASN A 27 -11.60 -1.62 -23.26
N PHE A 28 -12.24 -0.47 -23.20
CA PHE A 28 -12.87 0.04 -21.98
C PHE A 28 -14.10 -0.79 -21.60
N LYS A 29 -14.96 -1.13 -22.57
CA LYS A 29 -16.12 -2.00 -22.34
C LYS A 29 -15.68 -3.36 -21.79
N TYR A 30 -14.66 -3.95 -22.41
CA TYR A 30 -14.07 -5.20 -21.95
C TYR A 30 -13.55 -5.08 -20.52
N MET A 31 -12.72 -4.07 -20.22
CA MET A 31 -12.14 -3.83 -18.92
C MET A 31 -13.22 -3.64 -17.84
N PHE A 32 -14.22 -2.80 -18.09
CA PHE A 32 -15.32 -2.58 -17.14
C PHE A 32 -16.24 -3.79 -16.97
N GLY A 33 -16.28 -4.70 -17.95
CA GLY A 33 -16.98 -5.98 -17.87
C GLY A 33 -16.29 -7.03 -17.03
N LEU A 34 -15.00 -6.86 -16.73
CA LEU A 34 -14.25 -7.80 -15.90
C LEU A 34 -14.63 -7.65 -14.41
N SER A 35 -15.02 -8.74 -13.76
CA SER A 35 -15.27 -8.80 -12.32
C SER A 35 -14.06 -8.36 -11.51
N ASP A 36 -12.87 -8.74 -11.94
CA ASP A 36 -11.60 -8.40 -11.29
C ASP A 36 -11.30 -6.90 -11.36
N PHE A 37 -11.62 -6.23 -12.47
CA PHE A 37 -11.44 -4.78 -12.59
C PHE A 37 -12.28 -4.04 -11.53
N ARG A 38 -13.56 -4.40 -11.41
CA ARG A 38 -14.45 -3.79 -10.41
C ARG A 38 -13.94 -4.00 -9.00
N ARG A 39 -13.49 -5.22 -8.68
CA ARG A 39 -12.92 -5.56 -7.38
C ARG A 39 -11.66 -4.75 -7.07
N VAL A 40 -10.72 -4.69 -8.02
CA VAL A 40 -9.47 -3.92 -7.88
C VAL A 40 -9.76 -2.43 -7.75
N PHE A 41 -10.67 -1.89 -8.55
CA PHE A 41 -11.05 -0.48 -8.51
C PHE A 41 -11.64 -0.09 -7.15
N VAL A 42 -12.64 -0.85 -6.66
CA VAL A 42 -13.25 -0.61 -5.35
C VAL A 42 -12.24 -0.74 -4.23
N ASN A 43 -11.37 -1.77 -4.28
CA ASN A 43 -10.33 -1.98 -3.29
C ASN A 43 -9.32 -0.81 -3.25
N SER A 44 -8.92 -0.31 -4.42
CA SER A 44 -8.02 0.84 -4.52
C SER A 44 -8.65 2.11 -3.94
N LEU A 45 -9.92 2.38 -4.25
CA LEU A 45 -10.64 3.51 -3.66
C LEU A 45 -10.74 3.39 -2.14
N TYR A 46 -11.10 2.21 -1.65
CA TYR A 46 -11.24 1.95 -0.22
C TYR A 46 -9.92 2.16 0.54
N ILE A 47 -8.83 1.60 0.03
CA ILE A 47 -7.49 1.78 0.63
C ILE A 47 -7.09 3.25 0.61
N ASN A 48 -7.31 3.97 -0.50
CA ASN A 48 -6.96 5.39 -0.59
C ASN A 48 -7.81 6.27 0.35
N LEU A 49 -9.09 5.96 0.53
CA LEU A 49 -9.94 6.64 1.52
C LEU A 49 -9.45 6.40 2.95
N LEU A 50 -9.08 5.16 3.29
CA LEU A 50 -8.51 4.85 4.59
C LEU A 50 -7.18 5.59 4.80
N LYS A 51 -6.32 5.65 3.79
CA LYS A 51 -5.08 6.43 3.85
C LYS A 51 -5.37 7.90 4.09
N MET A 52 -6.28 8.48 3.34
CA MET A 52 -6.66 9.89 3.52
C MET A 52 -7.17 10.17 4.94
N LEU A 53 -7.98 9.26 5.49
CA LEU A 53 -8.57 9.42 6.82
C LEU A 53 -7.54 9.27 7.95
N PHE A 54 -6.63 8.30 7.86
CA PHE A 54 -5.71 7.95 8.94
C PHE A 54 -4.29 8.49 8.72
N PHE A 55 -3.79 8.48 7.50
CA PHE A 55 -2.44 8.96 7.20
C PHE A 55 -2.35 10.49 7.29
N PHE A 56 -3.35 11.24 6.81
CA PHE A 56 -3.30 12.71 6.81
C PHE A 56 -3.23 13.32 8.23
N PRO A 57 -4.04 12.91 9.23
CA PRO A 57 -3.94 13.49 10.57
C PRO A 57 -2.70 13.04 11.35
N CYS A 58 -2.09 11.89 11.01
CA CYS A 58 -1.00 11.32 11.79
C CYS A 58 0.25 12.21 11.88
N PRO A 59 0.81 12.77 10.79
CA PRO A 59 1.93 13.72 10.85
C PRO A 59 1.60 14.98 11.66
N ILE A 60 0.36 15.46 11.58
CA ILE A 60 -0.09 16.64 12.33
C ILE A 60 -0.04 16.34 13.83
N ILE A 61 -0.61 15.21 14.25
CA ILE A 61 -0.60 14.78 15.65
C ILE A 61 0.83 14.57 16.14
N LEU A 62 1.67 13.89 15.35
CA LEU A 62 3.08 13.68 15.69
C LEU A 62 3.84 14.99 15.83
N SER A 63 3.61 15.96 14.94
CA SER A 63 4.27 17.26 15.00
C SER A 63 3.88 18.05 16.26
N LEU A 64 2.60 17.97 16.66
CA LEU A 64 2.12 18.57 17.90
C LEU A 64 2.80 17.94 19.13
N PHE A 65 2.83 16.61 19.22
CA PHE A 65 3.54 15.93 20.30
C PHE A 65 5.03 16.26 20.34
N LEU A 66 5.69 16.28 19.17
CA LEU A 66 7.09 16.68 19.09
C LEU A 66 7.33 18.12 19.54
N ASN A 67 6.34 19.01 19.34
CA ASN A 67 6.46 20.40 19.75
C ASN A 67 6.42 20.55 21.28
N GLU A 68 5.66 19.70 21.98
CA GLU A 68 5.56 19.69 23.45
C GLU A 68 6.83 19.18 24.14
N ILE A 69 7.74 18.52 23.41
CA ILE A 69 8.99 18.02 23.99
C ILE A 69 9.95 19.17 24.29
N GLY A 70 10.12 19.49 25.59
CA GLY A 70 11.01 20.55 26.05
C GLY A 70 12.50 20.21 25.94
N ASN A 71 12.88 18.93 26.08
CA ASN A 71 14.27 18.49 25.97
C ASN A 71 14.71 18.39 24.51
N LYS A 72 15.61 19.27 24.10
CA LYS A 72 16.09 19.37 22.69
C LYS A 72 16.79 18.09 22.20
N ALA A 73 17.56 17.42 23.05
CA ALA A 73 18.28 16.20 22.67
C ALA A 73 17.27 15.06 22.44
N PHE A 74 16.32 14.87 23.36
CA PHE A 74 15.28 13.87 23.24
C PHE A 74 14.39 14.14 22.00
N LYS A 75 13.99 15.39 21.77
CA LYS A 75 13.24 15.80 20.59
C LYS A 75 13.95 15.39 19.29
N LYS A 76 15.25 15.72 19.17
CA LYS A 76 16.06 15.41 17.99
C LYS A 76 16.17 13.90 17.76
N THR A 77 16.41 13.13 18.82
CA THR A 77 16.51 11.67 18.73
C THR A 77 15.19 11.06 18.28
N THR A 78 14.08 11.48 18.88
CA THR A 78 12.73 11.01 18.52
C THR A 78 12.40 11.34 17.06
N GLN A 79 12.69 12.56 16.61
CA GLN A 79 12.53 12.94 15.19
C GLN A 79 13.33 12.04 14.25
N THR A 80 14.60 11.78 14.58
CA THR A 80 15.46 10.91 13.75
C THR A 80 14.89 9.50 13.66
N LEU A 81 14.39 8.94 14.76
CA LEU A 81 13.79 7.60 14.77
C LEU A 81 12.49 7.53 13.97
N ILE A 82 11.66 8.58 14.04
CA ILE A 82 10.40 8.65 13.27
C ILE A 82 10.68 8.81 11.77
N TYR A 83 11.77 9.49 11.38
CA TYR A 83 12.13 9.64 9.96
C TYR A 83 12.80 8.40 9.36
N LEU A 84 13.42 7.57 10.18
CA LEU A 84 14.20 6.42 9.71
C LEU A 84 13.43 5.47 8.77
N PRO A 85 12.17 5.10 9.04
CA PRO A 85 11.40 4.21 8.16
C PRO A 85 11.19 4.75 6.74
N TYR A 86 11.14 6.06 6.58
CA TYR A 86 10.94 6.69 5.27
C TYR A 86 12.04 6.32 4.26
N PHE A 87 13.28 6.16 4.70
CA PHE A 87 14.42 5.83 3.85
C PHE A 87 14.48 4.34 3.46
N ILE A 88 13.69 3.49 4.10
CA ILE A 88 13.64 2.06 3.77
C ILE A 88 12.81 1.87 2.50
N SER A 89 13.33 1.09 1.52
CA SER A 89 12.57 0.80 0.31
C SER A 89 11.32 -0.05 0.60
N TRP A 90 10.28 0.11 -0.23
CA TRP A 90 9.07 -0.71 -0.12
C TRP A 90 9.33 -2.21 -0.31
N VAL A 91 10.34 -2.58 -1.11
CA VAL A 91 10.74 -3.98 -1.30
C VAL A 91 11.25 -4.58 0.01
N VAL A 92 12.09 -3.83 0.73
CA VAL A 92 12.61 -4.28 2.04
C VAL A 92 11.47 -4.35 3.07
N ILE A 93 10.60 -3.35 3.12
CA ILE A 93 9.44 -3.35 4.03
C ILE A 93 8.54 -4.55 3.72
N GLY A 94 8.24 -4.81 2.45
CA GLY A 94 7.46 -5.99 2.04
C GLY A 94 8.09 -7.30 2.51
N GLY A 95 9.41 -7.44 2.34
CA GLY A 95 10.15 -8.61 2.84
C GLY A 95 10.07 -8.76 4.37
N ILE A 96 10.20 -7.66 5.10
CA ILE A 96 10.03 -7.65 6.57
C ILE A 96 8.61 -8.10 6.93
N MET A 97 7.58 -7.54 6.30
CA MET A 97 6.19 -7.89 6.57
C MET A 97 5.90 -9.37 6.31
N VAL A 98 6.37 -9.90 5.18
CA VAL A 98 6.22 -11.34 4.85
C VAL A 98 6.86 -12.20 5.93
N ASN A 99 8.07 -11.87 6.38
CA ASN A 99 8.77 -12.67 7.40
C ASN A 99 8.11 -12.54 8.79
N PHE A 100 7.74 -11.33 9.21
CA PHE A 100 7.14 -11.13 10.55
C PHE A 100 5.72 -11.69 10.67
N LEU A 101 4.94 -11.62 9.58
CA LEU A 101 3.52 -12.00 9.56
C LEU A 101 3.26 -13.39 9.00
N SER A 102 4.32 -14.13 8.61
CA SER A 102 4.17 -15.50 8.07
C SER A 102 3.37 -16.39 9.02
N PRO A 103 2.36 -17.14 8.53
CA PRO A 103 1.61 -18.10 9.35
C PRO A 103 2.49 -19.22 9.90
N SER A 104 3.55 -19.58 9.18
CA SER A 104 4.41 -20.73 9.51
C SER A 104 5.48 -20.37 10.54
N TRP A 105 6.24 -19.29 10.30
CA TRP A 105 7.43 -18.93 11.10
C TRP A 105 7.44 -17.48 11.61
N GLY A 106 6.42 -16.66 11.26
CA GLY A 106 6.38 -15.26 11.64
C GLY A 106 6.29 -15.04 13.15
N VAL A 107 7.03 -14.04 13.64
CA VAL A 107 7.07 -13.72 15.08
C VAL A 107 5.65 -13.41 15.61
N VAL A 108 4.86 -12.66 14.86
CA VAL A 108 3.48 -12.32 15.25
C VAL A 108 2.61 -13.56 15.39
N ASN A 109 2.67 -14.46 14.42
CA ASN A 109 1.90 -15.71 14.46
C ASN A 109 2.41 -16.69 15.54
N ASN A 110 3.69 -16.66 15.87
CA ASN A 110 4.21 -17.45 17.00
C ASN A 110 3.64 -16.95 18.34
N VAL A 111 3.50 -15.63 18.51
CA VAL A 111 2.82 -15.07 19.70
C VAL A 111 1.34 -15.48 19.72
N ILE A 112 0.63 -15.37 18.59
CA ILE A 112 -0.77 -15.77 18.46
C ILE A 112 -0.95 -17.25 18.83
N LYS A 113 -0.08 -18.13 18.33
CA LYS A 113 -0.08 -19.57 18.66
C LYS A 113 0.19 -19.83 20.14
N SER A 114 1.12 -19.08 20.77
CA SER A 114 1.41 -19.23 22.21
C SER A 114 0.22 -18.83 23.10
N MET A 115 -0.69 -17.99 22.57
CA MET A 115 -1.96 -17.62 23.22
C MET A 115 -3.09 -18.65 22.98
N GLY A 116 -2.80 -19.77 22.31
CA GLY A 116 -3.78 -20.81 21.98
C GLY A 116 -4.71 -20.48 20.80
N MET A 117 -4.36 -19.48 19.99
CA MET A 117 -5.14 -19.08 18.82
C MET A 117 -4.55 -19.63 17.52
N GLU A 118 -5.41 -19.80 16.51
CA GLU A 118 -4.99 -20.21 15.17
C GLU A 118 -4.18 -19.12 14.47
N PRO A 119 -3.16 -19.49 13.67
CA PRO A 119 -2.35 -18.53 12.93
C PRO A 119 -3.19 -17.79 11.89
N ILE A 120 -2.92 -16.51 11.71
CA ILE A 120 -3.63 -15.63 10.79
C ILE A 120 -2.79 -15.40 9.54
N PHE A 121 -3.41 -15.57 8.36
CA PHE A 121 -2.76 -15.25 7.08
C PHE A 121 -2.96 -13.78 6.72
N PHE A 122 -2.25 -12.88 7.42
CA PHE A 122 -2.37 -11.42 7.30
C PHE A 122 -2.22 -10.90 5.86
N MET A 123 -1.38 -11.52 5.06
CA MET A 123 -1.08 -11.05 3.70
C MET A 123 -2.07 -11.58 2.64
N GLY A 124 -2.82 -12.64 2.94
CA GLY A 124 -3.74 -13.27 1.99
C GLY A 124 -5.22 -12.99 2.26
N ASP A 125 -5.56 -12.49 3.44
CA ASP A 125 -6.94 -12.16 3.80
C ASP A 125 -7.18 -10.65 3.68
N GLU A 126 -8.16 -10.24 2.86
CA GLU A 126 -8.52 -8.84 2.64
C GLU A 126 -8.84 -8.08 3.93
N LYS A 127 -9.41 -8.77 4.92
CA LYS A 127 -9.75 -8.21 6.22
C LYS A 127 -8.52 -7.66 6.95
N TYR A 128 -7.41 -8.37 6.87
CA TYR A 128 -6.17 -8.01 7.55
C TYR A 128 -5.21 -7.22 6.65
N PHE A 129 -5.19 -7.56 5.36
CA PHE A 129 -4.28 -6.93 4.40
C PHE A 129 -4.52 -5.42 4.25
N ARG A 130 -5.78 -5.00 4.13
CA ARG A 130 -6.12 -3.57 3.97
C ARG A 130 -5.65 -2.69 5.13
N PRO A 131 -5.99 -2.99 6.40
CA PRO A 131 -5.47 -2.21 7.53
C PRO A 131 -3.95 -2.33 7.66
N LEU A 132 -3.36 -3.48 7.35
CA LEU A 132 -1.90 -3.66 7.38
C LEU A 132 -1.20 -2.69 6.42
N VAL A 133 -1.67 -2.56 5.18
CA VAL A 133 -1.12 -1.62 4.20
C VAL A 133 -1.22 -0.18 4.72
N VAL A 134 -2.36 0.21 5.29
CA VAL A 134 -2.57 1.56 5.83
C VAL A 134 -1.64 1.85 7.01
N ILE A 135 -1.54 0.91 7.96
CA ILE A 135 -0.65 1.04 9.14
C ILE A 135 0.82 1.14 8.70
N THR A 136 1.23 0.31 7.74
CA THR A 136 2.60 0.33 7.22
C THR A 136 2.93 1.64 6.51
N GLU A 137 1.98 2.19 5.75
CA GLU A 137 2.11 3.50 5.11
C GLU A 137 2.27 4.62 6.14
N ILE A 138 1.42 4.62 7.18
CA ILE A 138 1.50 5.59 8.28
C ILE A 138 2.85 5.48 8.97
N TRP A 139 3.26 4.28 9.37
CA TRP A 139 4.55 4.07 10.02
C TRP A 139 5.74 4.56 9.17
N LYS A 140 5.69 4.28 7.86
CA LYS A 140 6.76 4.70 6.94
C LYS A 140 6.76 6.20 6.69
N GLY A 141 5.60 6.80 6.53
CA GLY A 141 5.45 8.16 5.98
C GLY A 141 5.13 9.24 7.01
N ALA A 142 4.71 8.89 8.21
CA ALA A 142 4.25 9.87 9.20
C ALA A 142 5.33 10.84 9.69
N GLY A 143 6.59 10.51 9.51
CA GLY A 143 7.70 11.37 9.88
C GLY A 143 8.08 12.43 8.84
N TRP A 144 7.58 12.32 7.61
CA TRP A 144 7.99 13.16 6.48
C TRP A 144 7.09 14.39 6.28
#